data_a0c8722abc4ae231b9162a71547b5874
#
_entry.id   a0c8722abc4ae231b9162a71547b5874
#
_cell.length_a   1.000
_cell.length_b   1.000
_cell.length_c   1.000
_cell.angle_alpha   90.00
_cell.angle_beta   90.00
_cell.angle_gamma   90.00
#
_symmetry.space_group_name_H-M   'P 1'
#
loop_
_entity.id
_entity.type
_entity.pdbx_description
1 polymer ?
#
loop_
_entity_poly.entity_id
_entity_poly.type
_entity_poly.pdbx_seq_one_letter_code
_entity_poly.pdbx_strand_id
1 'polypeptide(L)'
;MKNHRTNLSQRVRYAIIAGMAGAFLIPQIGFAAPTGENVVSGGATVTRSGNDTNINSSNVNNVIKWSDYSLVHGERVVHDGGAKTNNYLNIVTGANTSNIDGKIEGGKNVYIVNPNGVIFGKNAEVNVGYLHVSTQDTSTVNTAADMANNVSSLSTT
;
A
#
# COMPACT_ATOMS: atom_id res chain seq x y z
N MET A 1 20.33 -49.40 41.92
CA MET A 1 20.88 -48.11 41.48
C MET A 1 20.17 -47.70 40.20
N LYS A 2 19.19 -46.80 40.27
CA LYS A 2 18.52 -46.27 39.07
C LYS A 2 19.24 -45.02 38.60
N ASN A 3 19.71 -45.05 37.36
CA ASN A 3 20.47 -43.99 36.71
C ASN A 3 19.66 -42.72 36.53
N HIS A 4 19.97 -41.67 37.28
CA HIS A 4 19.43 -40.31 37.11
C HIS A 4 20.10 -39.50 35.99
N ARG A 5 20.64 -40.15 34.94
CA ARG A 5 21.37 -39.46 33.89
C ARG A 5 20.48 -38.91 32.75
N THR A 6 19.21 -39.29 32.72
CA THR A 6 18.31 -38.87 31.61
C THR A 6 17.65 -37.52 31.80
N ASN A 7 17.60 -37.01 33.04
CA ASN A 7 16.84 -35.78 33.30
C ASN A 7 17.62 -34.47 33.03
N LEU A 8 18.97 -34.53 33.11
CA LEU A 8 19.77 -33.31 32.91
C LEU A 8 19.87 -32.93 31.44
N SER A 9 19.97 -33.93 30.56
CA SER A 9 20.03 -33.67 29.09
C SER A 9 18.71 -33.18 28.53
N GLN A 10 17.58 -33.64 29.06
CA GLN A 10 16.27 -33.14 28.63
C GLN A 10 16.01 -31.72 29.16
N ARG A 11 16.40 -31.42 30.41
CA ARG A 11 16.27 -30.05 30.94
C ARG A 11 17.13 -29.02 30.16
N VAL A 12 18.33 -29.42 29.79
CA VAL A 12 19.20 -28.58 28.95
C VAL A 12 18.61 -28.38 27.54
N ARG A 13 18.00 -29.43 26.97
CA ARG A 13 17.35 -29.30 25.65
C ARG A 13 16.14 -28.38 25.70
N TYR A 14 15.31 -28.45 26.72
CA TYR A 14 14.18 -27.55 26.90
C TYR A 14 14.61 -26.12 27.19
N ALA A 15 15.70 -25.90 27.93
CA ALA A 15 16.22 -24.56 28.18
C ALA A 15 16.80 -23.92 26.92
N ILE A 16 17.44 -24.71 26.03
CA ILE A 16 17.94 -24.21 24.74
C ILE A 16 16.79 -23.85 23.79
N ILE A 17 15.71 -24.65 23.76
CA ILE A 17 14.54 -24.37 22.96
C ILE A 17 13.79 -23.13 23.49
N ALA A 18 13.67 -22.97 24.79
CA ALA A 18 13.06 -21.78 25.38
C ALA A 18 13.91 -20.52 25.20
N GLY A 19 15.26 -20.63 25.22
CA GLY A 19 16.17 -19.53 24.95
C GLY A 19 16.17 -19.11 23.47
N MET A 20 15.95 -20.03 22.53
CA MET A 20 15.85 -19.72 21.10
C MET A 20 14.49 -19.13 20.74
N ALA A 21 13.41 -19.44 21.42
CA ALA A 21 12.11 -18.83 21.19
C ALA A 21 12.07 -17.34 21.56
N GLY A 22 12.93 -16.88 22.48
CA GLY A 22 13.08 -15.46 22.81
C GLY A 22 13.97 -14.66 21.84
N ALA A 23 14.74 -15.33 20.96
CA ALA A 23 15.66 -14.68 20.02
C ALA A 23 15.02 -14.38 18.66
N PHE A 24 13.82 -14.86 18.38
CA PHE A 24 13.05 -14.54 17.18
C PHE A 24 12.04 -13.41 17.43
N LEU A 25 12.50 -12.31 18.04
CA LEU A 25 11.94 -11.02 17.72
C LEU A 25 12.50 -10.66 16.32
N ILE A 26 11.95 -11.30 15.29
CA ILE A 26 12.06 -10.76 13.94
C ILE A 26 11.42 -9.38 14.06
N PRO A 27 12.17 -8.27 13.83
CA PRO A 27 11.50 -7.00 13.68
C PRO A 27 10.45 -7.25 12.61
N GLN A 28 9.18 -7.13 12.95
CA GLN A 28 8.14 -7.01 11.96
C GLN A 28 8.53 -5.75 11.21
N ILE A 29 9.21 -5.92 10.07
CA ILE A 29 9.32 -4.87 9.09
C ILE A 29 7.87 -4.65 8.70
N GLY A 30 7.25 -3.67 9.34
CA GLY A 30 5.90 -3.28 9.01
C GLY A 30 5.96 -2.81 7.57
N PHE A 31 5.49 -3.64 6.65
CA PHE A 31 5.24 -3.20 5.30
C PHE A 31 4.17 -2.12 5.40
N ALA A 32 4.51 -0.92 4.96
CA ALA A 32 3.56 0.18 4.88
C ALA A 32 2.85 0.20 3.53
N ALA A 33 2.90 -0.90 2.76
CA ALA A 33 2.21 -1.04 1.48
C ALA A 33 0.75 -0.58 1.62
N PRO A 34 0.16 0.03 0.58
CA PRO A 34 -1.23 0.48 0.65
C PRO A 34 -2.15 -0.61 1.14
N THR A 35 -2.98 -0.32 2.13
CA THR A 35 -3.83 -1.29 2.81
C THR A 35 -5.28 -0.87 2.89
N GLY A 36 -6.17 -1.86 3.12
CA GLY A 36 -7.59 -1.62 3.31
C GLY A 36 -8.27 -1.11 2.05
N GLU A 37 -7.89 -1.67 0.90
CA GLU A 37 -8.47 -1.31 -0.38
C GLU A 37 -9.96 -1.65 -0.47
N ASN A 38 -10.71 -0.72 -1.03
CA ASN A 38 -12.09 -0.89 -1.45
C ASN A 38 -12.25 -0.29 -2.86
N VAL A 39 -12.36 -1.16 -3.85
CA VAL A 39 -12.58 -0.74 -5.25
C VAL A 39 -14.04 -0.33 -5.40
N VAL A 40 -14.29 0.96 -5.49
CA VAL A 40 -15.66 1.51 -5.57
C VAL A 40 -16.14 1.71 -7.00
N SER A 41 -15.23 1.87 -7.96
CA SER A 41 -15.57 2.01 -9.37
C SER A 41 -14.42 1.55 -10.28
N GLY A 42 -14.73 1.16 -11.52
CA GLY A 42 -13.76 0.76 -12.53
C GLY A 42 -13.32 -0.71 -12.45
N GLY A 43 -13.62 -1.42 -11.37
CA GLY A 43 -13.34 -2.86 -11.23
C GLY A 43 -11.86 -3.23 -11.26
N ALA A 44 -10.99 -2.36 -10.76
CA ALA A 44 -9.57 -2.68 -10.62
C ALA A 44 -9.35 -3.88 -9.69
N THR A 45 -8.38 -4.71 -10.02
CA THR A 45 -7.90 -5.77 -9.13
C THR A 45 -6.61 -5.33 -8.45
N VAL A 46 -6.51 -5.60 -7.15
CA VAL A 46 -5.31 -5.32 -6.35
C VAL A 46 -4.68 -6.66 -5.98
N THR A 47 -3.44 -6.85 -6.36
CA THR A 47 -2.66 -8.05 -6.03
C THR A 47 -1.33 -7.65 -5.40
N ARG A 48 -0.80 -8.52 -4.52
CA ARG A 48 0.46 -8.29 -3.83
C ARG A 48 1.42 -9.44 -4.06
N SER A 49 2.69 -9.11 -4.31
CA SER A 49 3.78 -10.08 -4.47
C SER A 49 5.06 -9.49 -3.92
N GLY A 50 5.55 -10.04 -2.82
CA GLY A 50 6.69 -9.46 -2.11
C GLY A 50 6.40 -8.02 -1.68
N ASN A 51 7.22 -7.09 -2.12
CA ASN A 51 7.10 -5.66 -1.83
C ASN A 51 6.27 -4.89 -2.88
N ASP A 52 5.69 -5.60 -3.84
CA ASP A 52 4.92 -4.99 -4.92
C ASP A 52 3.42 -5.07 -4.66
N THR A 53 2.73 -3.94 -4.80
CA THR A 53 1.28 -3.86 -4.92
C THR A 53 0.92 -3.53 -6.36
N ASN A 54 0.27 -4.45 -7.05
CA ASN A 54 -0.14 -4.27 -8.44
C ASN A 54 -1.64 -3.97 -8.50
N ILE A 55 -1.98 -2.87 -9.14
CA ILE A 55 -3.35 -2.41 -9.37
C ILE A 55 -3.61 -2.47 -10.86
N ASN A 56 -4.48 -3.37 -11.29
CA ASN A 56 -4.72 -3.64 -12.71
C ASN A 56 -6.18 -3.42 -13.09
N SER A 57 -6.42 -2.68 -14.15
CA SER A 57 -7.75 -2.50 -14.74
C SER A 57 -7.67 -2.19 -16.23
N SER A 58 -8.61 -2.72 -17.00
CA SER A 58 -8.83 -2.33 -18.40
C SER A 58 -9.74 -1.11 -18.56
N ASN A 59 -10.41 -0.67 -17.49
CA ASN A 59 -11.34 0.46 -17.53
C ASN A 59 -10.61 1.80 -17.47
N VAL A 60 -11.19 2.80 -18.15
CA VAL A 60 -10.61 4.14 -18.26
C VAL A 60 -10.53 4.84 -16.90
N ASN A 61 -11.59 4.75 -16.10
CA ASN A 61 -11.66 5.41 -14.80
C ASN A 61 -11.81 4.39 -13.66
N ASN A 62 -10.93 4.49 -12.69
CA ASN A 62 -10.87 3.60 -11.54
C ASN A 62 -10.82 4.40 -10.26
N VAL A 63 -11.67 4.06 -9.31
CA VAL A 63 -11.71 4.69 -7.97
C VAL A 63 -11.47 3.62 -6.91
N ILE A 64 -10.45 3.81 -6.11
CA ILE A 64 -10.07 2.91 -5.03
C ILE A 64 -9.95 3.72 -3.75
N LYS A 65 -10.68 3.32 -2.72
CA LYS A 65 -10.54 3.86 -1.37
C LYS A 65 -9.57 2.99 -0.58
N TRP A 66 -8.70 3.62 0.19
CA TRP A 66 -7.67 2.97 0.99
C TRP A 66 -7.80 3.39 2.46
N SER A 67 -7.51 2.48 3.37
CA SER A 67 -7.35 2.86 4.78
C SER A 67 -6.03 3.59 5.01
N ASP A 68 -4.97 3.18 4.31
CA ASP A 68 -3.66 3.83 4.29
C ASP A 68 -3.03 3.69 2.90
N TYR A 69 -2.40 4.75 2.42
CA TYR A 69 -1.64 4.74 1.17
C TYR A 69 -0.24 5.28 1.43
N SER A 70 0.55 4.46 2.10
CA SER A 70 1.96 4.76 2.40
C SER A 70 2.87 3.71 1.78
N LEU A 71 4.13 4.05 1.54
CA LEU A 71 5.16 3.17 1.01
C LEU A 71 6.45 3.40 1.78
N VAL A 72 7.07 2.35 2.29
CA VAL A 72 8.43 2.42 2.81
C VAL A 72 9.46 2.18 1.69
N HIS A 73 10.71 2.49 1.97
CA HIS A 73 11.80 2.25 1.04
C HIS A 73 11.84 0.76 0.60
N GLY A 74 11.92 0.55 -0.71
CA GLY A 74 11.90 -0.80 -1.31
C GLY A 74 10.53 -1.33 -1.67
N GLU A 75 9.44 -0.66 -1.29
CA GLU A 75 8.09 -0.99 -1.74
C GLU A 75 7.73 -0.29 -3.04
N ARG A 76 6.81 -0.89 -3.78
CA ARG A 76 6.37 -0.40 -5.08
C ARG A 76 4.88 -0.57 -5.29
N VAL A 77 4.22 0.46 -5.81
CA VAL A 77 2.86 0.37 -6.36
C VAL A 77 2.93 0.52 -7.86
N VAL A 78 2.33 -0.40 -8.59
CA VAL A 78 2.25 -0.38 -10.06
C VAL A 78 0.80 -0.26 -10.48
N HIS A 79 0.48 0.80 -11.23
CA HIS A 79 -0.82 0.99 -11.85
C HIS A 79 -0.75 0.50 -13.29
N ASP A 80 -1.45 -0.59 -13.64
CA ASP A 80 -1.32 -1.28 -14.91
C ASP A 80 -2.68 -1.59 -15.55
N GLY A 81 -2.63 -2.20 -16.74
CA GLY A 81 -3.79 -2.56 -17.55
C GLY A 81 -4.29 -1.43 -18.44
N GLY A 82 -4.98 -1.78 -19.51
CA GLY A 82 -5.60 -0.86 -20.46
C GLY A 82 -4.67 0.18 -21.07
N ALA A 83 -5.25 1.31 -21.48
CA ALA A 83 -4.54 2.40 -22.15
C ALA A 83 -3.67 3.22 -21.18
N LYS A 84 -2.66 3.92 -21.71
CA LYS A 84 -1.82 4.85 -20.92
C LYS A 84 -2.63 6.01 -20.32
N THR A 85 -3.76 6.35 -20.90
CA THR A 85 -4.68 7.39 -20.43
C THR A 85 -5.64 6.93 -19.34
N ASN A 86 -5.56 5.68 -18.89
CA ASN A 86 -6.39 5.20 -17.79
C ASN A 86 -6.08 5.97 -16.52
N ASN A 87 -7.13 6.32 -15.80
CA ASN A 87 -7.07 7.08 -14.58
C ASN A 87 -7.26 6.17 -13.36
N TYR A 88 -6.42 6.37 -12.35
CA TYR A 88 -6.51 5.71 -11.06
C TYR A 88 -6.61 6.76 -9.96
N LEU A 89 -7.79 6.92 -9.38
CA LEU A 89 -8.03 7.80 -8.24
C LEU A 89 -7.93 6.99 -6.96
N ASN A 90 -6.86 7.23 -6.22
CA ASN A 90 -6.58 6.63 -4.93
C ASN A 90 -6.97 7.60 -3.82
N ILE A 91 -8.01 7.27 -3.07
CA ILE A 91 -8.55 8.10 -2.00
C ILE A 91 -8.23 7.47 -0.66
N VAL A 92 -7.57 8.20 0.22
CA VAL A 92 -7.29 7.74 1.58
C VAL A 92 -8.42 8.17 2.50
N THR A 93 -9.06 7.19 3.13
CA THR A 93 -10.18 7.40 4.06
C THR A 93 -9.79 7.23 5.53
N GLY A 94 -8.57 6.72 5.80
CA GLY A 94 -8.03 6.63 7.14
C GLY A 94 -7.52 7.97 7.67
N ALA A 95 -7.08 7.99 8.92
CA ALA A 95 -6.70 9.22 9.63
C ALA A 95 -5.20 9.59 9.48
N ASN A 96 -4.42 8.77 8.80
CA ASN A 96 -2.98 8.96 8.71
C ASN A 96 -2.58 9.76 7.47
N THR A 97 -1.51 10.55 7.58
CA THR A 97 -0.80 11.12 6.43
C THR A 97 -0.20 9.99 5.57
N SER A 98 -0.26 10.12 4.25
CA SER A 98 0.43 9.21 3.33
C SER A 98 1.92 9.56 3.27
N ASN A 99 2.77 8.62 3.68
CA ASN A 99 4.22 8.76 3.59
C ASN A 99 4.73 7.89 2.44
N ILE A 100 5.18 8.52 1.36
CA ILE A 100 5.64 7.86 0.15
C ILE A 100 7.18 7.90 0.13
N ASP A 101 7.82 6.81 0.55
CA ASP A 101 9.28 6.63 0.50
C ASP A 101 9.70 5.47 -0.41
N GLY A 102 8.76 4.95 -1.20
CA GLY A 102 8.92 3.90 -2.20
C GLY A 102 8.61 4.37 -3.61
N LYS A 103 8.23 3.43 -4.50
CA LYS A 103 8.04 3.70 -5.92
C LYS A 103 6.56 3.68 -6.31
N ILE A 104 6.16 4.65 -7.12
CA ILE A 104 4.85 4.67 -7.80
C ILE A 104 5.11 4.61 -9.30
N GLU A 105 4.62 3.55 -9.96
CA GLU A 105 4.95 3.24 -11.35
C GLU A 105 3.70 2.84 -12.17
N GLY A 106 3.88 2.62 -13.48
CA GLY A 106 2.90 2.01 -14.39
C GLY A 106 2.49 2.87 -15.58
N GLY A 107 2.99 4.10 -15.70
CA GLY A 107 2.77 4.96 -16.87
C GLY A 107 1.32 5.39 -17.09
N LYS A 108 0.48 5.34 -16.06
CA LYS A 108 -0.93 5.74 -16.07
C LYS A 108 -1.11 7.14 -15.46
N ASN A 109 -2.33 7.65 -15.48
CA ASN A 109 -2.68 8.85 -14.74
C ASN A 109 -3.04 8.47 -13.31
N VAL A 110 -2.23 8.89 -12.34
CA VAL A 110 -2.39 8.56 -10.93
C VAL A 110 -2.79 9.78 -10.14
N TYR A 111 -3.86 9.66 -9.40
CA TYR A 111 -4.37 10.68 -8.48
C TYR A 111 -4.30 10.11 -7.08
N ILE A 112 -3.72 10.85 -6.15
CA ILE A 112 -3.65 10.50 -4.73
C ILE A 112 -4.32 11.62 -3.95
N VAL A 113 -5.37 11.29 -3.24
CA VAL A 113 -6.10 12.25 -2.43
C VAL A 113 -6.12 11.78 -0.98
N ASN A 114 -5.51 12.57 -0.12
CA ASN A 114 -5.51 12.32 1.32
C ASN A 114 -5.73 13.63 2.08
N PRO A 115 -6.91 13.83 2.70
CA PRO A 115 -7.18 15.04 3.50
C PRO A 115 -6.17 15.28 4.62
N ASN A 116 -5.48 14.23 5.09
CA ASN A 116 -4.47 14.33 6.15
C ASN A 116 -3.06 14.65 5.62
N GLY A 117 -2.90 14.86 4.33
CA GLY A 117 -1.62 15.18 3.69
C GLY A 117 -0.92 14.01 3.02
N VAL A 118 0.00 14.34 2.11
CA VAL A 118 0.88 13.39 1.42
C VAL A 118 2.30 13.94 1.48
N ILE A 119 3.24 13.12 1.92
CA ILE A 119 4.66 13.46 2.05
C ILE A 119 5.47 12.51 1.18
N PHE A 120 6.32 13.04 0.32
CA PHE A 120 7.29 12.27 -0.45
C PHE A 120 8.63 12.28 0.28
N GLY A 121 9.09 11.09 0.66
CA GLY A 121 10.38 10.88 1.31
C GLY A 121 11.55 10.97 0.34
N LYS A 122 12.75 10.89 0.86
CA LYS A 122 14.00 11.02 0.08
C LYS A 122 14.24 9.88 -0.94
N ASN A 123 13.61 8.74 -0.74
CA ASN A 123 13.71 7.57 -1.62
C ASN A 123 12.50 7.43 -2.54
N ALA A 124 11.58 8.39 -2.52
CA ALA A 124 10.40 8.37 -3.38
C ALA A 124 10.79 8.47 -4.85
N GLU A 125 10.30 7.54 -5.65
CA GLU A 125 10.44 7.56 -7.11
C GLU A 125 9.04 7.49 -7.74
N VAL A 126 8.76 8.41 -8.67
CA VAL A 126 7.46 8.44 -9.37
C VAL A 126 7.69 8.35 -10.87
N ASN A 127 7.22 7.27 -11.47
CA ASN A 127 7.31 7.02 -12.91
C ASN A 127 5.91 6.66 -13.45
N VAL A 128 5.10 7.69 -13.64
CA VAL A 128 3.71 7.62 -14.13
C VAL A 128 3.50 8.58 -15.27
N GLY A 129 2.41 8.43 -16.01
CA GLY A 129 2.06 9.34 -17.10
C GLY A 129 1.65 10.73 -16.60
N TYR A 130 0.92 10.77 -15.49
CA TYR A 130 0.48 11.98 -14.82
C TYR A 130 0.32 11.70 -13.32
N LEU A 131 0.79 12.61 -12.47
CA LEU A 131 0.56 12.56 -11.04
C LEU A 131 -0.18 13.81 -10.57
N HIS A 132 -1.27 13.60 -9.86
CA HIS A 132 -1.96 14.65 -9.11
C HIS A 132 -2.06 14.26 -7.65
N VAL A 133 -1.71 15.16 -6.76
CA VAL A 133 -1.79 14.97 -5.31
C VAL A 133 -2.63 16.09 -4.71
N SER A 134 -3.60 15.73 -3.88
CA SER A 134 -4.54 16.68 -3.29
C SER A 134 -4.89 16.32 -1.86
N THR A 135 -5.25 17.33 -1.08
CA THR A 135 -5.82 17.20 0.26
C THR A 135 -7.32 17.47 0.30
N GLN A 136 -7.98 17.52 -0.88
CA GLN A 136 -9.43 17.72 -0.98
C GLN A 136 -10.21 16.59 -0.34
N ASP A 137 -11.39 16.92 0.15
CA ASP A 137 -12.38 15.93 0.56
C ASP A 137 -13.06 15.31 -0.67
N THR A 138 -12.96 13.99 -0.79
CA THR A 138 -13.56 13.21 -1.88
C THR A 138 -14.48 12.12 -1.32
N SER A 139 -15.02 12.31 -0.13
CA SER A 139 -15.90 11.32 0.55
C SER A 139 -17.11 10.92 -0.29
N THR A 140 -17.56 11.77 -1.22
CA THR A 140 -18.69 11.54 -2.11
C THR A 140 -18.34 10.84 -3.44
N VAL A 141 -17.07 10.57 -3.71
CA VAL A 141 -16.66 9.90 -4.96
C VAL A 141 -16.88 8.40 -4.86
N ASN A 142 -17.86 7.88 -5.58
CA ASN A 142 -18.23 6.47 -5.53
C ASN A 142 -18.41 5.82 -6.92
N THR A 143 -18.37 6.60 -8.00
CA THR A 143 -18.58 6.13 -9.37
C THR A 143 -17.54 6.68 -10.32
N ALA A 144 -17.45 6.11 -11.52
CA ALA A 144 -16.59 6.63 -12.58
C ALA A 144 -17.03 8.03 -13.05
N ALA A 145 -18.32 8.33 -12.99
CA ALA A 145 -18.82 9.67 -13.31
C ALA A 145 -18.40 10.71 -12.26
N ASP A 146 -18.49 10.34 -10.98
CA ASP A 146 -18.00 11.19 -9.89
C ASP A 146 -16.50 11.43 -10.02
N MET A 147 -15.74 10.41 -10.42
CA MET A 147 -14.33 10.56 -10.71
C MET A 147 -14.06 11.57 -11.81
N ALA A 148 -14.77 11.47 -12.94
CA ALA A 148 -14.56 12.38 -14.07
C ALA A 148 -14.76 13.84 -13.64
N ASN A 149 -15.79 14.12 -12.84
CA ASN A 149 -16.06 15.44 -12.29
C ASN A 149 -14.98 15.90 -11.31
N ASN A 150 -14.55 15.01 -10.41
CA ASN A 150 -13.51 15.33 -9.41
C ASN A 150 -12.13 15.51 -10.06
N VAL A 151 -11.75 14.67 -11.03
CA VAL A 151 -10.50 14.83 -11.77
C VAL A 151 -10.46 16.16 -12.50
N SER A 152 -11.56 16.56 -13.11
CA SER A 152 -11.66 17.88 -13.75
C SER A 152 -11.48 19.02 -12.75
N SER A 153 -12.06 18.92 -11.56
CA SER A 153 -11.90 19.93 -10.50
C SER A 153 -10.51 19.93 -9.89
N LEU A 154 -9.87 18.75 -9.75
CA LEU A 154 -8.51 18.63 -9.23
C LEU A 154 -7.46 19.19 -10.20
N SER A 155 -7.69 19.14 -11.50
CA SER A 155 -6.75 19.63 -12.52
C SER A 155 -6.78 21.15 -12.69
N THR A 156 -7.73 21.84 -12.11
CA THR A 156 -7.91 23.30 -12.23
C THR A 156 -7.34 24.08 -11.04
N THR A 157 -6.80 23.41 -10.05
CA THR A 157 -6.12 24.01 -8.88
C THR A 157 -4.61 23.92 -9.01
#